data_9d700d354a81216eeb8e861f25937510
#
_entry.id   9d700d354a81216eeb8e861f25937510
#
_cell.length_a   1.000
_cell.length_b   1.000
_cell.length_c   1.000
_cell.angle_alpha   90.00
_cell.angle_beta   90.00
_cell.angle_gamma   90.00
#
_symmetry.space_group_name_H-M   'P 1'
#
loop_
_entity.id
_entity.type
_entity.pdbx_description
1 polymer ?
#
loop_
_entity_poly.entity_id
_entity_poly.type
_entity_poly.pdbx_seq_one_letter_code
_entity_poly.pdbx_strand_id
1 'polypeptide(L)'
;TQPENTDVCVRSIERFGHQVTLLDKKDLERDYGYNREVEDGSTEFTYTRFLVPYLCGYKGRALFCDSDFVWRKDPAILDTIVQDASITVVKHLVKQVREDHKFLAHKNEWYPRKWWSSMMVFNCDHVECSALTLDAVNTQTPQWLHRFEWATDIGRVDESYNYLVGYYNFLKDPVAVHFTDGTPIYTDYAQDEFAEDYNDLR
;
A
#
# COMPACT_ATOMS: atom_id res chain seq x y z
N THR A 1 10.61 3.53 7.07
CA THR A 1 9.53 4.55 6.97
C THR A 1 9.96 5.79 7.71
N GLN A 2 9.57 6.95 7.22
CA GLN A 2 9.70 8.19 7.99
C GLN A 2 8.59 8.18 9.06
N PRO A 3 8.91 8.30 10.34
CA PRO A 3 7.92 8.20 11.43
C PRO A 3 6.74 9.16 11.23
N GLU A 4 7.01 10.38 10.78
CA GLU A 4 6.01 11.41 10.58
C GLU A 4 4.97 11.04 9.50
N ASN A 5 5.40 10.44 8.38
CA ASN A 5 4.46 9.96 7.36
C ASN A 5 3.57 8.85 7.91
N THR A 6 4.15 7.92 8.67
CA THR A 6 3.41 6.85 9.33
C THR A 6 2.37 7.42 10.29
N ASP A 7 2.73 8.41 11.11
CA ASP A 7 1.82 9.05 12.06
C ASP A 7 0.64 9.73 11.35
N VAL A 8 0.88 10.43 10.25
CA VAL A 8 -0.17 11.08 9.45
C VAL A 8 -1.11 10.02 8.85
N CYS A 9 -0.58 8.96 8.26
CA CYS A 9 -1.39 7.87 7.71
C CYS A 9 -2.25 7.22 8.80
N VAL A 10 -1.66 6.88 9.95
CA VAL A 10 -2.37 6.28 11.08
C VAL A 10 -3.50 7.20 11.56
N ARG A 11 -3.23 8.47 11.84
CA ARG A 11 -4.25 9.45 12.27
C ARG A 11 -5.38 9.58 11.24
N SER A 12 -5.05 9.51 9.95
CA SER A 12 -6.06 9.60 8.89
C SER A 12 -7.07 8.46 8.92
N ILE A 13 -6.68 7.29 9.46
CA ILE A 13 -7.54 6.10 9.62
C ILE A 13 -8.22 6.10 11.00
N GLU A 14 -7.45 6.37 12.06
CA GLU A 14 -7.94 6.31 13.44
C GLU A 14 -9.02 7.35 13.74
N ARG A 15 -9.05 8.48 13.04
CA ARG A 15 -10.12 9.49 13.18
C ARG A 15 -11.51 8.96 12.83
N PHE A 16 -11.60 7.82 12.11
CA PHE A 16 -12.84 7.12 11.81
C PHE A 16 -13.13 5.99 12.82
N GLY A 17 -12.32 5.83 13.87
CA GLY A 17 -12.52 4.84 14.92
C GLY A 17 -11.89 3.47 14.64
N HIS A 18 -11.06 3.33 13.62
CA HIS A 18 -10.36 2.09 13.30
C HIS A 18 -9.04 1.97 14.03
N GLN A 19 -8.61 0.73 14.27
CA GLN A 19 -7.28 0.41 14.79
C GLN A 19 -6.33 0.10 13.65
N VAL A 20 -5.09 0.57 13.76
CA VAL A 20 -4.03 0.34 12.77
C VAL A 20 -2.93 -0.52 13.39
N THR A 21 -2.52 -1.55 12.66
CA THR A 21 -1.35 -2.36 13.02
C THR A 21 -0.20 -2.01 12.11
N LEU A 22 0.93 -1.59 12.67
CA LEU A 22 2.13 -1.29 11.91
C LEU A 22 2.88 -2.59 11.59
N LEU A 23 3.29 -2.75 10.34
CA LEU A 23 4.16 -3.85 9.91
C LEU A 23 5.63 -3.39 10.00
N ASP A 24 6.18 -3.41 11.21
CA ASP A 24 7.60 -3.11 11.44
C ASP A 24 8.45 -4.33 11.10
N LYS A 25 9.49 -4.16 10.25
CA LYS A 25 10.37 -5.25 9.82
C LYS A 25 11.05 -5.93 11.00
N LYS A 26 11.54 -5.17 11.99
CA LYS A 26 12.27 -5.72 13.14
C LYS A 26 11.35 -6.57 14.02
N ASP A 27 10.10 -6.14 14.19
CA ASP A 27 9.12 -6.92 14.93
C ASP A 27 8.77 -8.21 14.16
N LEU A 28 8.62 -8.15 12.85
CA LEU A 28 8.38 -9.32 12.01
C LEU A 28 9.57 -10.30 12.01
N GLU A 29 10.80 -9.79 12.01
CA GLU A 29 12.02 -10.62 12.15
C GLU A 29 12.06 -11.32 13.50
N ARG A 30 11.81 -10.59 14.60
CA ARG A 30 11.88 -11.11 15.95
C ARG A 30 10.78 -12.13 16.27
N ASP A 31 9.54 -11.80 15.90
CA ASP A 31 8.36 -12.51 16.42
C ASP A 31 7.86 -13.60 15.46
N TYR A 32 8.15 -13.47 14.16
CA TYR A 32 7.63 -14.37 13.12
C TYR A 32 8.72 -15.05 12.28
N GLY A 33 9.98 -14.61 12.37
CA GLY A 33 11.08 -15.19 11.57
C GLY A 33 11.15 -14.69 10.12
N TYR A 34 10.60 -13.49 9.85
CA TYR A 34 10.82 -12.81 8.58
C TYR A 34 12.32 -12.54 8.41
N ASN A 35 12.90 -12.95 7.28
CA ASN A 35 14.36 -12.86 7.08
C ASN A 35 14.75 -12.50 5.64
N ARG A 36 13.81 -11.93 4.89
CA ARG A 36 14.09 -11.54 3.51
C ARG A 36 15.12 -10.43 3.46
N GLU A 37 16.21 -10.66 2.71
CA GLU A 37 17.17 -9.62 2.36
C GLU A 37 16.55 -8.61 1.38
N VAL A 38 16.96 -7.35 1.52
CA VAL A 38 16.50 -6.27 0.65
C VAL A 38 17.41 -6.21 -0.57
N GLU A 39 16.84 -6.32 -1.76
CA GLU A 39 17.56 -6.12 -3.00
C GLU A 39 17.85 -4.63 -3.23
N ASP A 40 18.93 -4.32 -3.93
CA ASP A 40 19.30 -2.94 -4.29
C ASP A 40 18.12 -2.21 -4.98
N GLY A 41 17.79 -1.02 -4.45
CA GLY A 41 16.71 -0.19 -4.96
C GLY A 41 15.32 -0.47 -4.36
N SER A 42 15.19 -1.46 -3.46
CA SER A 42 13.97 -1.71 -2.71
C SER A 42 14.04 -1.11 -1.31
N THR A 43 12.87 -0.76 -0.74
CA THR A 43 12.78 -0.38 0.68
C THR A 43 12.66 -1.63 1.56
N GLU A 44 13.13 -1.54 2.80
CA GLU A 44 13.16 -2.67 3.75
C GLU A 44 11.79 -3.31 4.00
N PHE A 45 10.71 -2.57 3.80
CA PHE A 45 9.33 -3.01 4.03
C PHE A 45 8.58 -3.35 2.73
N THR A 46 9.25 -3.38 1.59
CA THR A 46 8.59 -3.61 0.29
C THR A 46 7.81 -4.93 0.23
N TYR A 47 8.29 -5.97 0.93
CA TYR A 47 7.72 -7.31 0.86
C TYR A 47 6.86 -7.67 2.08
N THR A 48 7.00 -6.98 3.20
CA THR A 48 6.26 -7.29 4.44
C THR A 48 4.75 -7.21 4.27
N ARG A 49 4.28 -6.39 3.34
CA ARG A 49 2.87 -6.25 2.97
C ARG A 49 2.20 -7.56 2.55
N PHE A 50 2.96 -8.49 1.99
CA PHE A 50 2.45 -9.80 1.56
C PHE A 50 2.32 -10.81 2.71
N LEU A 51 2.78 -10.47 3.92
CA LEU A 51 2.55 -11.27 5.12
C LEU A 51 1.17 -11.06 5.73
N VAL A 52 0.38 -10.10 5.28
CA VAL A 52 -0.92 -9.78 5.88
C VAL A 52 -1.82 -11.01 6.02
N PRO A 53 -2.06 -11.88 5.01
CA PRO A 53 -2.88 -13.07 5.21
C PRO A 53 -2.31 -14.04 6.24
N TYR A 54 -0.98 -14.23 6.27
CA TYR A 54 -0.30 -15.07 7.25
C TYR A 54 -0.49 -14.53 8.68
N LEU A 55 -0.32 -13.22 8.89
CA LEU A 55 -0.47 -12.55 10.18
C LEU A 55 -1.93 -12.57 10.67
N CYS A 56 -2.90 -12.56 9.76
CA CYS A 56 -4.32 -12.74 10.06
C CYS A 56 -4.71 -14.21 10.29
N GLY A 57 -3.76 -15.15 10.25
CA GLY A 57 -4.03 -16.58 10.37
C GLY A 57 -4.94 -17.10 9.23
N TYR A 58 -4.88 -16.47 8.07
CA TYR A 58 -5.69 -16.77 6.88
C TYR A 58 -7.20 -16.69 7.16
N LYS A 59 -7.62 -15.66 7.90
CA LYS A 59 -9.04 -15.46 8.27
C LYS A 59 -9.47 -14.03 8.11
N GLY A 60 -10.72 -13.85 7.67
CA GLY A 60 -11.36 -12.55 7.54
C GLY A 60 -10.82 -11.70 6.39
N ARG A 61 -11.05 -10.42 6.47
CA ARG A 61 -10.56 -9.43 5.52
C ARG A 61 -9.58 -8.49 6.19
N ALA A 62 -8.58 -8.03 5.44
CA ALA A 62 -7.60 -7.07 5.91
C ALA A 62 -7.28 -6.04 4.83
N LEU A 63 -7.27 -4.76 5.22
CA LEU A 63 -6.79 -3.66 4.39
C LEU A 63 -5.32 -3.38 4.72
N PHE A 64 -4.49 -3.37 3.69
CA PHE A 64 -3.13 -2.84 3.73
C PHE A 64 -3.04 -1.56 2.91
N CYS A 65 -2.30 -0.56 3.39
CA CYS A 65 -1.84 0.56 2.58
C CYS A 65 -0.42 0.98 2.97
N ASP A 66 0.27 1.63 2.05
CA ASP A 66 1.57 2.25 2.32
C ASP A 66 1.42 3.42 3.30
N SER A 67 2.49 3.81 3.98
CA SER A 67 2.49 4.84 5.02
C SER A 67 2.45 6.28 4.49
N ASP A 68 2.45 6.47 3.18
CA ASP A 68 2.33 7.74 2.47
C ASP A 68 0.90 8.00 1.94
N PHE A 69 -0.10 7.34 2.57
CA PHE A 69 -1.52 7.57 2.33
C PHE A 69 -2.12 8.58 3.31
N VAL A 70 -3.12 9.32 2.83
CA VAL A 70 -4.09 10.04 3.66
C VAL A 70 -5.50 9.59 3.28
N TRP A 71 -6.20 8.94 4.22
CA TRP A 71 -7.58 8.56 4.06
C TRP A 71 -8.48 9.77 4.37
N ARG A 72 -9.19 10.25 3.36
CA ARG A 72 -10.09 11.40 3.44
C ARG A 72 -11.51 11.00 3.86
N LYS A 73 -11.88 9.74 3.59
CA LYS A 73 -13.17 9.13 3.96
C LYS A 73 -12.93 7.83 4.70
N ASP A 74 -13.96 7.35 5.39
CA ASP A 74 -13.91 6.12 6.17
C ASP A 74 -13.52 4.92 5.30
N PRO A 75 -12.39 4.24 5.57
CA PRO A 75 -11.95 3.05 4.82
C PRO A 75 -12.93 1.87 4.93
N ALA A 76 -13.80 1.81 5.94
CA ALA A 76 -14.80 0.74 6.08
C ALA A 76 -15.77 0.67 4.89
N ILE A 77 -15.88 1.71 4.08
CA ILE A 77 -16.68 1.67 2.84
C ILE A 77 -16.21 0.54 1.90
N LEU A 78 -14.93 0.16 1.96
CA LEU A 78 -14.38 -0.95 1.18
C LEU A 78 -15.11 -2.27 1.46
N ASP A 79 -15.53 -2.53 2.69
CA ASP A 79 -16.24 -3.76 3.06
C ASP A 79 -17.57 -3.93 2.30
N THR A 80 -18.14 -2.82 1.83
CA THR A 80 -19.41 -2.82 1.10
C THR A 80 -19.27 -3.02 -0.41
N ILE A 81 -18.06 -2.85 -0.96
CA ILE A 81 -17.83 -2.81 -2.41
C ILE A 81 -16.82 -3.85 -2.90
N VAL A 82 -15.96 -4.39 -2.01
CA VAL A 82 -15.04 -5.46 -2.39
C VAL A 82 -15.82 -6.76 -2.64
N GLN A 83 -15.41 -7.47 -3.68
CA GLN A 83 -15.97 -8.76 -4.07
C GLN A 83 -15.27 -9.90 -3.32
N ASP A 84 -15.67 -11.14 -3.61
CA ASP A 84 -15.05 -12.34 -3.00
C ASP A 84 -13.71 -12.75 -3.64
N ALA A 85 -13.11 -11.86 -4.43
CA ALA A 85 -11.77 -12.08 -4.99
C ALA A 85 -10.71 -12.29 -3.90
N SER A 86 -9.64 -13.03 -4.22
CA SER A 86 -8.54 -13.29 -3.27
C SER A 86 -7.89 -12.00 -2.77
N ILE A 87 -7.79 -11.03 -3.66
CA ILE A 87 -7.26 -9.70 -3.37
C ILE A 87 -7.99 -8.67 -4.23
N THR A 88 -8.28 -7.51 -3.66
CA THR A 88 -8.84 -6.37 -4.39
C THR A 88 -7.88 -5.19 -4.32
N VAL A 89 -7.61 -4.58 -5.47
CA VAL A 89 -6.65 -3.48 -5.64
C VAL A 89 -7.23 -2.38 -6.53
N VAL A 90 -6.60 -1.22 -6.55
CA VAL A 90 -6.78 -0.26 -7.65
C VAL A 90 -5.88 -0.66 -8.81
N LYS A 91 -6.50 -0.99 -9.97
CA LYS A 91 -5.78 -1.36 -11.19
C LYS A 91 -5.43 -0.08 -11.98
N HIS A 92 -4.37 0.61 -11.55
CA HIS A 92 -3.93 1.85 -12.20
C HIS A 92 -3.62 1.62 -13.67
N LEU A 93 -4.12 2.53 -14.52
CA LEU A 93 -3.89 2.53 -15.97
C LEU A 93 -2.69 3.39 -16.38
N VAL A 94 -2.08 4.07 -15.44
CA VAL A 94 -0.86 4.88 -15.64
C VAL A 94 0.28 3.99 -16.10
N LYS A 95 0.95 4.39 -17.20
CA LYS A 95 2.04 3.61 -17.84
C LYS A 95 3.39 4.31 -17.83
N GLN A 96 3.52 5.40 -17.08
CA GLN A 96 4.76 6.16 -16.97
C GLN A 96 4.87 6.76 -15.57
N VAL A 97 6.06 7.06 -15.14
CA VAL A 97 6.35 7.83 -13.93
C VAL A 97 6.46 9.31 -14.26
N ARG A 98 6.17 10.20 -13.30
CA ARG A 98 6.30 11.66 -13.49
C ARG A 98 7.75 12.07 -13.66
N GLU A 99 8.62 11.49 -12.83
CA GLU A 99 10.04 11.80 -12.76
C GLU A 99 10.83 10.50 -12.59
N ASP A 100 12.06 10.47 -13.08
CA ASP A 100 12.93 9.31 -12.99
C ASP A 100 13.40 9.01 -11.56
N HIS A 101 13.21 9.96 -10.64
CA HIS A 101 13.57 9.84 -9.24
C HIS A 101 12.43 10.30 -8.34
N LYS A 102 12.27 9.63 -7.20
CA LYS A 102 11.40 10.00 -6.09
C LYS A 102 12.20 10.78 -5.04
N PHE A 103 11.52 11.14 -3.92
CA PHE A 103 12.18 11.70 -2.76
C PHE A 103 13.44 10.89 -2.39
N LEU A 104 14.45 11.57 -1.84
CA LEU A 104 15.78 11.01 -1.51
C LEU A 104 16.52 10.36 -2.72
N ALA A 105 16.24 10.82 -3.93
CA ALA A 105 16.85 10.35 -5.18
C ALA A 105 16.67 8.84 -5.46
N HIS A 106 15.66 8.20 -4.89
CA HIS A 106 15.33 6.81 -5.24
C HIS A 106 14.87 6.73 -6.69
N LYS A 107 15.41 5.74 -7.43
CA LYS A 107 15.03 5.49 -8.82
C LYS A 107 13.54 5.20 -8.94
N ASN A 108 12.89 5.86 -9.88
CA ASN A 108 11.46 5.72 -10.13
C ASN A 108 11.22 5.16 -11.53
N GLU A 109 11.22 3.84 -11.67
CA GLU A 109 10.95 3.15 -12.93
C GLU A 109 9.52 2.65 -13.00
N TRP A 110 8.95 2.70 -14.20
CA TRP A 110 7.67 2.06 -14.45
C TRP A 110 7.86 0.54 -14.69
N TYR A 111 6.95 -0.25 -14.12
CA TYR A 111 6.84 -1.69 -14.36
C TYR A 111 5.36 -2.13 -14.35
N PRO A 112 5.01 -3.29 -14.96
CA PRO A 112 3.63 -3.78 -14.98
C PRO A 112 3.05 -3.95 -13.57
N ARG A 113 1.81 -3.46 -13.37
CA ARG A 113 1.10 -3.45 -12.07
C ARG A 113 1.77 -2.60 -10.98
N LYS A 114 2.62 -1.63 -11.38
CA LYS A 114 3.15 -0.63 -10.45
C LYS A 114 1.99 0.02 -9.70
N TRP A 115 2.20 0.30 -8.40
CA TRP A 115 1.24 0.86 -7.44
C TRP A 115 0.08 -0.06 -7.03
N TRP A 116 -0.19 -1.20 -7.68
CA TRP A 116 -1.29 -2.07 -7.27
C TRP A 116 -1.11 -2.58 -5.83
N SER A 117 0.11 -2.86 -5.41
CA SER A 117 0.43 -3.36 -4.07
C SER A 117 0.54 -2.27 -3.00
N SER A 118 0.35 -0.99 -3.35
CA SER A 118 0.38 0.10 -2.37
C SER A 118 -0.90 0.21 -1.53
N MET A 119 -2.03 -0.31 -2.06
CA MET A 119 -3.28 -0.52 -1.33
C MET A 119 -3.89 -1.86 -1.74
N MET A 120 -4.14 -2.72 -0.77
CA MET A 120 -4.62 -4.08 -0.99
C MET A 120 -5.69 -4.44 0.04
N VAL A 121 -6.85 -4.91 -0.42
CA VAL A 121 -7.83 -5.55 0.45
C VAL A 121 -7.73 -7.06 0.23
N PHE A 122 -7.19 -7.75 1.22
CA PHE A 122 -7.07 -9.21 1.22
C PHE A 122 -8.38 -9.86 1.70
N ASN A 123 -8.85 -10.87 0.97
CA ASN A 123 -9.78 -11.86 1.47
C ASN A 123 -8.95 -13.03 2.03
N CYS A 124 -8.55 -12.93 3.29
CA CYS A 124 -7.59 -13.87 3.87
C CYS A 124 -8.12 -15.31 3.93
N ASP A 125 -9.44 -15.51 3.93
CA ASP A 125 -10.07 -16.84 3.85
C ASP A 125 -9.98 -17.48 2.45
N HIS A 126 -9.68 -16.68 1.42
CA HIS A 126 -9.61 -17.20 0.05
C HIS A 126 -8.42 -18.15 -0.12
N VAL A 127 -8.64 -19.29 -0.82
CA VAL A 127 -7.65 -20.35 -0.98
C VAL A 127 -6.32 -19.85 -1.57
N GLU A 128 -6.35 -18.89 -2.49
CA GLU A 128 -5.13 -18.33 -3.10
C GLU A 128 -4.26 -17.59 -2.09
N CYS A 129 -4.84 -16.96 -1.06
CA CYS A 129 -4.08 -16.30 0.00
C CYS A 129 -3.19 -17.27 0.79
N SER A 130 -3.51 -18.57 0.82
CA SER A 130 -2.69 -19.58 1.48
C SER A 130 -1.31 -19.78 0.83
N ALA A 131 -1.12 -19.29 -0.40
CA ALA A 131 0.18 -19.28 -1.08
C ALA A 131 1.15 -18.25 -0.46
N LEU A 132 0.65 -17.22 0.23
CA LEU A 132 1.44 -16.18 0.90
C LEU A 132 1.91 -16.66 2.29
N THR A 133 2.65 -17.75 2.33
CA THR A 133 3.30 -18.25 3.54
C THR A 133 4.50 -17.38 3.90
N LEU A 134 4.97 -17.46 5.15
CA LEU A 134 6.22 -16.80 5.56
C LEU A 134 7.40 -17.21 4.65
N ASP A 135 7.53 -18.51 4.35
CA ASP A 135 8.57 -19.03 3.47
C ASP A 135 8.45 -18.44 2.06
N ALA A 136 7.24 -18.42 1.49
CA ALA A 136 7.01 -17.83 0.15
C ALA A 136 7.39 -16.33 0.13
N VAL A 137 7.00 -15.56 1.14
CA VAL A 137 7.34 -14.13 1.21
C VAL A 137 8.85 -13.93 1.40
N ASN A 138 9.54 -14.82 2.12
CA ASN A 138 10.99 -14.76 2.29
C ASN A 138 11.76 -15.13 1.01
N THR A 139 11.24 -16.03 0.15
CA THR A 139 12.05 -16.68 -0.89
C THR A 139 11.59 -16.42 -2.32
N GLN A 140 10.32 -16.11 -2.55
CA GLN A 140 9.79 -15.88 -3.90
C GLN A 140 10.34 -14.60 -4.54
N THR A 141 10.34 -14.53 -5.87
CA THR A 141 10.84 -13.37 -6.61
C THR A 141 10.01 -12.11 -6.34
N PRO A 142 10.61 -10.90 -6.42
CA PRO A 142 9.86 -9.66 -6.36
C PRO A 142 8.70 -9.60 -7.36
N GLN A 143 8.92 -10.15 -8.56
CA GLN A 143 7.91 -10.22 -9.62
C GLN A 143 6.73 -11.09 -9.20
N TRP A 144 6.99 -12.26 -8.64
CA TRP A 144 5.95 -13.18 -8.18
C TRP A 144 5.03 -12.50 -7.16
N LEU A 145 5.61 -11.74 -6.20
CA LEU A 145 4.86 -10.99 -5.20
C LEU A 145 4.11 -9.79 -5.83
N HIS A 146 4.84 -8.84 -6.43
CA HIS A 146 4.27 -7.57 -6.87
C HIS A 146 3.43 -7.64 -8.15
N ARG A 147 3.59 -8.68 -8.97
CA ARG A 147 2.72 -8.95 -10.11
C ARG A 147 1.55 -9.87 -9.75
N PHE A 148 1.44 -10.24 -8.46
CA PHE A 148 0.35 -11.09 -7.97
C PHE A 148 0.28 -12.42 -8.73
N GLU A 149 1.44 -13.06 -9.03
CA GLU A 149 1.48 -14.33 -9.74
C GLU A 149 0.92 -15.50 -8.90
N TRP A 150 0.77 -15.26 -7.59
CA TRP A 150 0.13 -16.16 -6.63
C TRP A 150 -1.41 -16.11 -6.66
N ALA A 151 -2.01 -15.14 -7.38
CA ALA A 151 -3.45 -14.94 -7.45
C ALA A 151 -3.94 -14.86 -8.90
N THR A 152 -5.02 -15.56 -9.19
CA THR A 152 -5.74 -15.49 -10.46
C THR A 152 -7.00 -14.64 -10.35
N ASP A 153 -7.63 -14.63 -9.18
CA ASP A 153 -8.82 -13.84 -8.88
C ASP A 153 -8.45 -12.53 -8.19
N ILE A 154 -8.25 -11.49 -9.01
CA ILE A 154 -7.87 -10.14 -8.56
C ILE A 154 -9.04 -9.19 -8.81
N GLY A 155 -9.70 -8.76 -7.74
CA GLY A 155 -10.75 -7.76 -7.77
C GLY A 155 -10.24 -6.35 -8.10
N ARG A 156 -11.18 -5.46 -8.35
CA ARG A 156 -10.88 -4.05 -8.63
C ARG A 156 -11.81 -3.12 -7.86
N VAL A 157 -11.25 -2.05 -7.31
CA VAL A 157 -11.98 -0.85 -6.89
C VAL A 157 -11.56 0.36 -7.71
N ASP A 158 -12.30 1.44 -7.58
CA ASP A 158 -12.10 2.69 -8.31
C ASP A 158 -10.81 3.40 -7.89
N GLU A 159 -10.27 4.24 -8.78
CA GLU A 159 -9.05 5.01 -8.57
C GLU A 159 -9.14 5.98 -7.39
N SER A 160 -10.34 6.34 -6.92
CA SER A 160 -10.54 7.21 -5.76
C SER A 160 -10.03 6.61 -4.44
N TYR A 161 -9.86 5.30 -4.37
CA TYR A 161 -9.36 4.60 -3.17
C TYR A 161 -7.83 4.56 -3.07
N ASN A 162 -7.14 4.90 -4.14
CA ASN A 162 -5.68 5.01 -4.19
C ASN A 162 -5.33 6.08 -5.23
N TYR A 163 -5.75 7.32 -4.96
CA TYR A 163 -5.53 8.43 -5.88
C TYR A 163 -4.07 8.84 -5.86
N LEU A 164 -3.36 8.54 -6.95
CA LEU A 164 -1.95 8.90 -7.08
C LEU A 164 -1.81 10.40 -7.32
N VAL A 165 -1.30 11.11 -6.32
CA VAL A 165 -1.07 12.56 -6.36
C VAL A 165 -0.13 12.88 -7.51
N GLY A 166 -0.56 13.84 -8.36
CA GLY A 166 0.18 14.28 -9.53
C GLY A 166 0.11 13.37 -10.76
N TYR A 167 -0.54 12.21 -10.69
CA TYR A 167 -0.76 11.31 -11.84
C TYR A 167 -2.18 11.41 -12.40
N TYR A 168 -3.12 11.85 -11.58
CA TYR A 168 -4.51 12.08 -11.96
C TYR A 168 -4.85 13.56 -11.80
N ASN A 169 -5.80 14.05 -12.60
CA ASN A 169 -6.26 15.45 -12.55
C ASN A 169 -7.80 15.57 -12.65
N PHE A 170 -8.52 14.45 -12.48
CA PHE A 170 -9.96 14.41 -12.72
C PHE A 170 -10.80 14.16 -11.47
N LEU A 171 -10.22 13.64 -10.38
CA LEU A 171 -10.92 13.39 -9.12
C LEU A 171 -10.68 14.53 -8.14
N LYS A 172 -11.75 15.29 -7.84
CA LYS A 172 -11.68 16.40 -6.87
C LYS A 172 -11.90 15.95 -5.42
N ASP A 173 -12.49 14.78 -5.21
CA ASP A 173 -12.85 14.28 -3.88
C ASP A 173 -12.57 12.78 -3.74
N PRO A 174 -11.30 12.34 -3.84
CA PRO A 174 -10.93 10.95 -3.65
C PRO A 174 -11.20 10.48 -2.21
N VAL A 175 -11.35 9.15 -2.05
CA VAL A 175 -11.51 8.50 -0.74
C VAL A 175 -10.19 8.47 0.02
N ALA A 176 -9.11 8.14 -0.70
CA ALA A 176 -7.75 8.16 -0.16
C ALA A 176 -6.78 8.72 -1.20
N VAL A 177 -5.85 9.53 -0.76
CA VAL A 177 -4.76 10.08 -1.57
C VAL A 177 -3.45 9.39 -1.23
N HIS A 178 -2.61 9.17 -2.23
CA HIS A 178 -1.33 8.48 -2.12
C HIS A 178 -0.21 9.37 -2.68
N PHE A 179 0.66 9.83 -1.80
CA PHE A 179 1.80 10.70 -2.12
C PHE A 179 3.01 9.86 -2.58
N THR A 180 2.81 9.06 -3.63
CA THR A 180 3.74 8.00 -4.05
C THR A 180 5.14 8.48 -4.46
N ASP A 181 5.31 9.73 -4.88
CA ASP A 181 6.62 10.29 -5.26
C ASP A 181 7.30 11.00 -4.09
N GLY A 182 6.52 11.49 -3.14
CA GLY A 182 6.97 12.16 -1.92
C GLY A 182 5.82 12.87 -1.22
N THR A 183 5.85 12.89 0.10
CA THR A 183 4.83 13.53 0.93
C THR A 183 5.10 15.03 1.09
N PRO A 184 4.09 15.84 1.47
CA PRO A 184 4.23 17.29 1.69
C PRO A 184 5.25 17.71 2.77
N ILE A 185 5.80 16.79 3.53
CA ILE A 185 6.92 17.07 4.45
C ILE A 185 8.19 17.52 3.69
N TYR A 186 8.33 17.09 2.43
CA TYR A 186 9.46 17.50 1.59
C TYR A 186 9.12 18.76 0.81
N THR A 187 10.08 19.67 0.72
CA THR A 187 9.91 20.98 0.08
C THR A 187 9.37 20.88 -1.34
N ASP A 188 9.85 19.92 -2.09
CA ASP A 188 9.49 19.72 -3.51
C ASP A 188 8.02 19.29 -3.70
N TYR A 189 7.40 18.71 -2.67
CA TYR A 189 6.02 18.21 -2.69
C TYR A 189 5.08 19.01 -1.77
N ALA A 190 5.58 20.05 -1.10
CA ALA A 190 4.83 20.83 -0.11
C ALA A 190 3.61 21.58 -0.69
N GLN A 191 3.55 21.75 -2.00
CA GLN A 191 2.46 22.43 -2.71
C GLN A 191 1.67 21.47 -3.62
N ASP A 192 1.88 20.17 -3.52
CA ASP A 192 1.11 19.19 -4.29
C ASP A 192 -0.37 19.23 -3.91
N GLU A 193 -1.22 18.75 -4.80
CA GLU A 193 -2.65 18.64 -4.51
C GLU A 193 -2.88 17.79 -3.25
N PHE A 194 -3.88 18.16 -2.44
CA PHE A 194 -4.18 17.54 -1.14
C PHE A 194 -3.08 17.68 -0.06
N ALA A 195 -2.07 18.54 -0.24
CA ALA A 195 -1.07 18.81 0.80
C ALA A 195 -1.71 19.38 2.09
N GLU A 196 -2.82 20.11 1.99
CA GLU A 196 -3.58 20.58 3.15
C GLU A 196 -4.12 19.41 3.97
N ASP A 197 -4.73 18.41 3.34
CA ASP A 197 -5.23 17.20 4.03
C ASP A 197 -4.14 16.47 4.82
N TYR A 198 -2.90 16.44 4.28
CA TYR A 198 -1.73 15.87 4.97
C TYR A 198 -1.31 16.74 6.16
N ASN A 199 -1.21 18.07 5.97
CA ASN A 199 -0.72 19.01 6.98
C ASN A 199 -1.69 19.15 8.15
N ASP A 200 -3.00 19.04 7.93
CA ASP A 200 -4.02 19.07 8.98
C ASP A 200 -3.94 17.87 9.95
N LEU A 201 -3.30 16.79 9.53
CA LEU A 201 -3.11 15.57 10.33
C LEU A 201 -1.71 15.48 10.96
N ARG A 202 -0.80 16.34 10.56
CA ARG A 202 0.57 16.40 11.05
C ARG A 202 0.66 17.00 12.44
#